data_0d5a1b3f46729d7758997f603e02143c
#
_entry.id   0d5a1b3f46729d7758997f603e02143c
#
_cell.length_a   1.000
_cell.length_b   1.000
_cell.length_c   1.000
_cell.angle_alpha   90.00
_cell.angle_beta   90.00
_cell.angle_gamma   90.00
#
_symmetry.space_group_name_H-M   'P 1'
#
loop_
_entity.id
_entity.type
_entity.pdbx_description
1 polymer ?
#
loop_
_entity_poly.entity_id
_entity_poly.type
_entity_poly.pdbx_seq_one_letter_code
_entity_poly.pdbx_strand_id
1 'polypeptide(L)'
;MWEKVKKIFFILIVLLFFIQPCFAIKIGLQTDVNRTYIGASEEAEIIDCNTNKLIFVMEKMKGYEFKPYKNIIAIKVDGEFKKINSDKIVIKTDEEAFISVKRKWYRGHFKLVNDGNGLTVINDIPIEKYLKGVVPSEMPPAWEHEAHKAQAIAARSYALANLGKRAKYGYDLNDTPEDQAYGGASAETPQTNDAVIETEGIVLIYDGKIIPAYYSASAGGHTKDASQVWTKDLAFIKAVPSFDDGIKKNGHGVGMSQYGANNLAKKGYNSYQILKYFYANTKYARINPEYYK
;
A
#
# COMPACT_ATOMS: atom_id res chain seq x y z
N MET A 1 29.93 -7.34 -66.19
CA MET A 1 29.52 -6.08 -65.54
C MET A 1 28.47 -6.46 -64.50
N TRP A 2 28.87 -6.72 -63.28
CA TRP A 2 28.01 -7.22 -62.21
C TRP A 2 27.70 -6.08 -61.20
N GLU A 3 26.47 -5.68 -61.15
CA GLU A 3 25.99 -4.76 -60.12
C GLU A 3 25.79 -5.53 -58.82
N LYS A 4 26.53 -5.12 -57.81
CA LYS A 4 26.33 -5.59 -56.42
C LYS A 4 25.19 -4.78 -55.77
N VAL A 5 24.04 -5.42 -55.66
CA VAL A 5 22.92 -4.90 -54.82
C VAL A 5 23.31 -5.10 -53.36
N LYS A 6 23.67 -4.03 -52.68
CA LYS A 6 23.82 -4.00 -51.22
C LYS A 6 22.43 -4.04 -50.59
N LYS A 7 22.04 -5.19 -50.02
CA LYS A 7 20.88 -5.27 -49.12
C LYS A 7 21.30 -4.63 -47.79
N ILE A 8 20.77 -3.45 -47.52
CA ILE A 8 20.83 -2.82 -46.20
C ILE A 8 19.77 -3.50 -45.35
N PHE A 9 20.21 -4.35 -44.41
CA PHE A 9 19.35 -4.88 -43.36
C PHE A 9 19.14 -3.76 -42.34
N PHE A 10 17.97 -3.15 -42.34
CA PHE A 10 17.50 -2.28 -41.25
C PHE A 10 17.06 -3.18 -40.10
N ILE A 11 17.91 -3.31 -39.07
CA ILE A 11 17.54 -3.96 -37.83
C ILE A 11 16.67 -2.93 -37.07
N LEU A 12 15.37 -3.13 -37.14
CA LEU A 12 14.43 -2.40 -36.29
C LEU A 12 14.54 -2.96 -34.87
N ILE A 13 15.34 -2.33 -34.02
CA ILE A 13 15.35 -2.63 -32.59
C ILE A 13 14.04 -2.07 -32.03
N VAL A 14 13.03 -2.93 -31.96
CA VAL A 14 11.82 -2.66 -31.17
C VAL A 14 12.25 -2.77 -29.72
N LEU A 15 12.54 -1.65 -29.09
CA LEU A 15 12.60 -1.54 -27.63
C LEU A 15 11.20 -1.84 -27.09
N LEU A 16 10.93 -3.11 -26.83
CA LEU A 16 9.82 -3.53 -25.99
C LEU A 16 10.13 -3.00 -24.59
N PHE A 17 9.59 -1.83 -24.28
CA PHE A 17 9.41 -1.43 -22.90
C PHE A 17 8.47 -2.46 -22.28
N PHE A 18 9.04 -3.46 -21.60
CA PHE A 18 8.29 -4.28 -20.67
C PHE A 18 7.81 -3.35 -19.56
N ILE A 19 6.61 -2.81 -19.71
CA ILE A 19 5.90 -2.23 -18.59
C ILE A 19 5.66 -3.40 -17.64
N GLN A 20 6.49 -3.52 -16.62
CA GLN A 20 6.32 -4.51 -15.56
C GLN A 20 4.93 -4.23 -14.95
N PRO A 21 3.99 -5.17 -14.98
CA PRO A 21 2.71 -4.97 -14.32
C PRO A 21 2.99 -4.82 -12.82
N CYS A 22 2.89 -3.61 -12.34
CA CYS A 22 3.06 -3.29 -10.93
C CYS A 22 1.75 -3.61 -10.22
N PHE A 23 1.79 -4.45 -9.18
CA PHE A 23 0.62 -4.66 -8.32
C PHE A 23 0.22 -3.34 -7.69
N ALA A 24 -0.89 -2.80 -8.13
CA ALA A 24 -1.51 -1.65 -7.52
C ALA A 24 -2.50 -2.11 -6.44
N ILE A 25 -2.45 -1.45 -5.29
CA ILE A 25 -3.41 -1.60 -4.21
C ILE A 25 -4.19 -0.30 -4.04
N LYS A 26 -5.46 -0.40 -3.73
CA LYS A 26 -6.35 0.73 -3.51
C LYS A 26 -6.55 0.93 -2.01
N ILE A 27 -6.11 2.06 -1.50
CA ILE A 27 -6.22 2.41 -0.08
C ILE A 27 -7.25 3.50 0.12
N GLY A 28 -8.31 3.20 0.88
CA GLY A 28 -9.30 4.20 1.28
C GLY A 28 -8.74 5.13 2.34
N LEU A 29 -8.57 6.41 1.99
CA LEU A 29 -8.05 7.43 2.90
C LEU A 29 -9.17 8.20 3.60
N GLN A 30 -10.28 8.41 2.92
CA GLN A 30 -11.49 9.05 3.44
C GLN A 30 -12.71 8.36 2.83
N THR A 31 -13.76 8.18 3.60
CA THR A 31 -15.03 7.58 3.15
C THR A 31 -16.18 8.45 3.60
N ASP A 32 -17.15 8.71 2.71
CA ASP A 32 -18.40 9.46 2.96
C ASP A 32 -18.17 10.87 3.52
N VAL A 33 -17.12 11.56 3.05
CA VAL A 33 -16.84 12.92 3.51
C VAL A 33 -17.58 13.96 2.68
N ASN A 34 -18.11 14.98 3.36
CA ASN A 34 -18.80 16.10 2.70
C ASN A 34 -17.83 17.10 2.05
N ARG A 35 -16.53 16.96 2.31
CA ARG A 35 -15.51 17.88 1.82
C ARG A 35 -14.13 17.24 1.95
N THR A 36 -13.27 17.47 0.95
CA THR A 36 -11.85 17.12 1.02
C THR A 36 -11.00 18.19 0.36
N TYR A 37 -9.72 18.28 0.77
CA TYR A 37 -8.74 19.19 0.18
C TYR A 37 -7.60 18.35 -0.38
N ILE A 38 -7.32 18.55 -1.68
CA ILE A 38 -6.29 17.83 -2.40
C ILE A 38 -5.39 18.84 -3.10
N GLY A 39 -4.09 18.65 -2.97
CA GLY A 39 -3.06 19.37 -3.68
C GLY A 39 -2.05 18.41 -4.30
N ALA A 40 -1.19 18.89 -5.17
CA ALA A 40 -0.12 18.11 -5.76
C ALA A 40 1.20 18.87 -5.71
N SER A 41 2.32 18.15 -5.60
CA SER A 41 3.66 18.77 -5.58
C SER A 41 4.11 19.25 -6.95
N GLU A 42 3.53 18.72 -8.01
CA GLU A 42 3.68 19.12 -9.40
C GLU A 42 2.28 19.30 -10.02
N GLU A 43 2.19 19.71 -11.28
CA GLU A 43 0.90 19.73 -11.99
C GLU A 43 0.25 18.35 -11.97
N ALA A 44 -1.07 18.33 -11.82
CA ALA A 44 -1.83 17.08 -11.78
C ALA A 44 -3.09 17.17 -12.66
N GLU A 45 -3.31 16.15 -13.46
CA GLU A 45 -4.47 16.04 -14.34
C GLU A 45 -5.66 15.44 -13.60
N ILE A 46 -6.81 16.11 -13.70
CA ILE A 46 -8.10 15.55 -13.32
C ILE A 46 -8.77 14.97 -14.56
N ILE A 47 -8.97 13.67 -14.55
CA ILE A 47 -9.53 12.91 -15.68
C ILE A 47 -10.85 12.26 -15.23
N ASP A 48 -11.86 12.33 -16.06
CA ASP A 48 -13.13 11.61 -15.87
C ASP A 48 -12.91 10.11 -16.09
N CYS A 49 -13.21 9.30 -15.09
CA CYS A 49 -13.06 7.84 -15.17
C CYS A 49 -14.02 7.17 -16.17
N ASN A 50 -15.17 7.78 -16.47
CA ASN A 50 -16.18 7.20 -17.34
C ASN A 50 -15.88 7.46 -18.82
N THR A 51 -15.32 8.63 -19.13
CA THR A 51 -15.08 9.07 -20.52
C THR A 51 -13.60 9.13 -20.88
N ASN A 52 -12.70 9.00 -19.90
CA ASN A 52 -11.25 9.17 -20.01
C ASN A 52 -10.83 10.56 -20.57
N LYS A 53 -11.68 11.59 -20.37
CA LYS A 53 -11.39 12.95 -20.82
C LYS A 53 -10.74 13.77 -19.72
N LEU A 54 -9.74 14.57 -20.12
CA LEU A 54 -9.17 15.59 -19.25
C LEU A 54 -10.24 16.64 -18.93
N ILE A 55 -10.42 16.93 -17.64
CA ILE A 55 -11.39 17.92 -17.13
C ILE A 55 -10.68 19.19 -16.72
N PHE A 56 -9.58 19.06 -15.97
CA PHE A 56 -8.89 20.19 -15.37
C PHE A 56 -7.45 19.81 -15.05
N VAL A 57 -6.54 20.79 -15.10
CA VAL A 57 -5.15 20.64 -14.65
C VAL A 57 -4.99 21.43 -13.34
N MET A 58 -4.64 20.73 -12.27
CA MET A 58 -4.32 21.33 -10.99
C MET A 58 -2.93 21.96 -11.04
N GLU A 59 -2.82 23.18 -10.55
CA GLU A 59 -1.54 23.89 -10.45
C GLU A 59 -0.66 23.27 -9.37
N LYS A 60 0.65 23.24 -9.63
CA LYS A 60 1.69 22.84 -8.68
C LYS A 60 1.54 23.58 -7.34
N MET A 61 1.64 22.84 -6.23
CA MET A 61 1.60 23.35 -4.85
C MET A 61 0.35 24.13 -4.47
N LYS A 62 -0.73 24.02 -5.25
CA LYS A 62 -2.04 24.63 -4.96
C LYS A 62 -3.02 23.58 -4.46
N GLY A 63 -3.69 23.91 -3.37
CA GLY A 63 -4.75 23.05 -2.82
C GLY A 63 -6.12 23.40 -3.40
N TYR A 64 -6.88 22.37 -3.73
CA TYR A 64 -8.24 22.48 -4.24
C TYR A 64 -9.23 21.82 -3.29
N GLU A 65 -10.38 22.47 -3.08
CA GLU A 65 -11.47 21.95 -2.29
C GLU A 65 -12.43 21.18 -3.19
N PHE A 66 -12.75 19.94 -2.82
CA PHE A 66 -13.74 19.09 -3.48
C PHE A 66 -14.91 18.83 -2.55
N LYS A 67 -16.13 18.79 -3.09
CA LYS A 67 -17.34 18.40 -2.37
C LYS A 67 -18.30 17.61 -3.26
N PRO A 68 -19.18 16.78 -2.67
CA PRO A 68 -20.26 16.16 -3.41
C PRO A 68 -21.28 17.24 -3.84
N TYR A 69 -21.84 17.09 -5.04
CA TYR A 69 -22.95 17.89 -5.53
C TYR A 69 -23.97 16.97 -6.21
N LYS A 70 -25.04 16.60 -5.51
CA LYS A 70 -25.93 15.51 -5.92
C LYS A 70 -25.07 14.26 -6.21
N ASN A 71 -25.20 13.67 -7.38
CA ASN A 71 -24.46 12.47 -7.81
C ASN A 71 -23.15 12.78 -8.57
N ILE A 72 -22.67 14.03 -8.56
CA ILE A 72 -21.43 14.43 -9.23
C ILE A 72 -20.49 15.13 -8.24
N ILE A 73 -19.27 15.39 -8.69
CA ILE A 73 -18.24 16.07 -7.92
C ILE A 73 -18.22 17.57 -8.28
N ALA A 74 -17.97 18.43 -7.31
CA ALA A 74 -17.67 19.83 -7.52
C ALA A 74 -16.28 20.19 -6.98
N ILE A 75 -15.55 21.01 -7.71
CA ILE A 75 -14.22 21.53 -7.35
C ILE A 75 -14.30 23.07 -7.17
N LYS A 76 -13.61 23.60 -6.17
CA LYS A 76 -13.49 25.05 -5.98
C LYS A 76 -12.30 25.61 -6.76
N VAL A 77 -12.58 26.48 -7.72
CA VAL A 77 -11.59 27.17 -8.56
C VAL A 77 -11.89 28.65 -8.50
N ASP A 78 -10.88 29.47 -8.19
CA ASP A 78 -11.00 30.92 -8.09
C ASP A 78 -12.14 31.42 -7.17
N GLY A 79 -12.29 30.74 -6.04
CA GLY A 79 -13.32 31.08 -5.05
C GLY A 79 -14.69 30.48 -5.29
N GLU A 80 -14.98 29.95 -6.48
CA GLU A 80 -16.28 29.42 -6.87
C GLU A 80 -16.26 27.89 -7.08
N PHE A 81 -17.38 27.23 -6.73
CA PHE A 81 -17.55 25.81 -7.00
C PHE A 81 -18.02 25.56 -8.45
N LYS A 82 -17.15 24.90 -9.24
CA LYS A 82 -17.46 24.42 -10.58
C LYS A 82 -17.87 22.95 -10.53
N LYS A 83 -18.94 22.59 -11.21
CA LYS A 83 -19.43 21.21 -11.28
C LYS A 83 -18.58 20.40 -12.26
N ILE A 84 -18.12 19.23 -11.81
CA ILE A 84 -17.54 18.20 -12.68
C ILE A 84 -18.68 17.26 -13.04
N ASN A 85 -19.00 17.11 -14.33
CA ASN A 85 -20.09 16.23 -14.78
C ASN A 85 -19.67 14.75 -14.72
N SER A 86 -19.13 14.34 -13.59
CA SER A 86 -18.71 12.98 -13.30
C SER A 86 -18.90 12.67 -11.82
N ASP A 87 -19.27 11.43 -11.54
CA ASP A 87 -19.35 10.85 -10.21
C ASP A 87 -18.01 10.24 -9.76
N LYS A 88 -17.09 10.06 -10.73
CA LYS A 88 -15.79 9.43 -10.50
C LYS A 88 -14.68 10.07 -11.33
N ILE A 89 -13.66 10.55 -10.66
CA ILE A 89 -12.48 11.13 -11.28
C ILE A 89 -11.20 10.46 -10.78
N VAL A 90 -10.17 10.50 -11.63
CA VAL A 90 -8.81 10.19 -11.23
C VAL A 90 -7.96 11.45 -11.29
N ILE A 91 -7.13 11.66 -10.28
CA ILE A 91 -6.11 12.70 -10.22
C ILE A 91 -4.77 12.01 -10.45
N LYS A 92 -4.12 12.35 -11.56
CA LYS A 92 -2.82 11.79 -11.97
C LYS A 92 -1.76 12.87 -11.94
N THR A 93 -0.58 12.50 -11.52
CA THR A 93 0.62 13.31 -11.55
C THR A 93 1.80 12.47 -12.00
N ASP A 94 2.95 13.08 -12.22
CA ASP A 94 4.19 12.38 -12.56
C ASP A 94 4.52 11.32 -11.51
N GLU A 95 5.25 10.28 -11.91
CA GLU A 95 5.52 9.11 -11.07
C GLU A 95 6.27 9.44 -9.77
N GLU A 96 7.15 10.44 -9.81
CA GLU A 96 7.92 10.90 -8.65
C GLU A 96 7.27 12.04 -7.87
N ALA A 97 6.15 12.57 -8.37
CA ALA A 97 5.41 13.61 -7.68
C ALA A 97 4.51 13.04 -6.57
N PHE A 98 4.01 13.93 -5.74
CA PHE A 98 3.19 13.59 -4.59
C PHE A 98 1.83 14.27 -4.66
N ILE A 99 0.81 13.61 -4.15
CA ILE A 99 -0.52 14.18 -3.94
C ILE A 99 -0.76 14.33 -2.44
N SER A 100 -1.27 15.47 -2.01
CA SER A 100 -1.56 15.73 -0.60
C SER A 100 -3.05 15.60 -0.31
N VAL A 101 -3.38 14.90 0.77
CA VAL A 101 -4.70 14.85 1.37
C VAL A 101 -4.54 14.68 2.89
N LYS A 102 -5.48 15.18 3.71
CA LYS A 102 -5.39 15.08 5.19
C LYS A 102 -4.06 15.65 5.75
N ARG A 103 -3.45 16.63 5.09
CA ARG A 103 -2.15 17.25 5.43
C ARG A 103 -0.96 16.26 5.38
N LYS A 104 -1.08 15.18 4.62
CA LYS A 104 -0.01 14.21 4.37
C LYS A 104 0.23 14.11 2.86
N TRP A 105 1.45 13.78 2.49
CA TRP A 105 1.84 13.51 1.12
C TRP A 105 1.82 12.03 0.84
N TYR A 106 1.40 11.66 -0.38
CA TYR A 106 1.28 10.28 -0.84
C TYR A 106 1.84 10.15 -2.24
N ARG A 107 2.37 8.98 -2.56
CA ARG A 107 2.74 8.56 -3.93
C ARG A 107 1.53 7.96 -4.64
N GLY A 108 1.65 7.79 -5.96
CA GLY A 108 0.62 7.15 -6.78
C GLY A 108 -0.50 8.09 -7.18
N HIS A 109 -1.59 7.54 -7.70
CA HIS A 109 -2.74 8.28 -8.20
C HIS A 109 -3.87 8.31 -7.18
N PHE A 110 -4.78 9.25 -7.36
CA PHE A 110 -5.94 9.36 -6.49
C PHE A 110 -7.23 9.20 -7.28
N LYS A 111 -8.17 8.44 -6.74
CA LYS A 111 -9.54 8.40 -7.22
C LYS A 111 -10.46 9.09 -6.22
N LEU A 112 -11.34 9.94 -6.71
CA LEU A 112 -12.46 10.48 -5.97
C LEU A 112 -13.72 9.88 -6.54
N VAL A 113 -14.55 9.34 -5.65
CA VAL A 113 -15.84 8.75 -6.01
C VAL A 113 -16.91 9.42 -5.17
N ASN A 114 -18.00 9.82 -5.81
CA ASN A 114 -19.23 10.25 -5.15
C ASN A 114 -20.31 9.18 -5.41
N ASP A 115 -20.63 8.40 -4.40
CA ASP A 115 -21.65 7.36 -4.46
C ASP A 115 -23.05 7.81 -3.98
N GLY A 116 -23.18 9.10 -3.72
CA GLY A 116 -24.41 9.72 -3.20
C GLY A 116 -24.42 9.93 -1.67
N ASN A 117 -23.55 9.25 -0.92
CA ASN A 117 -23.40 9.41 0.53
C ASN A 117 -22.34 10.46 0.89
N GLY A 118 -21.41 10.73 -0.03
CA GLY A 118 -20.29 11.64 0.16
C GLY A 118 -19.16 11.36 -0.83
N LEU A 119 -17.99 11.95 -0.56
CA LEU A 119 -16.79 11.65 -1.33
C LEU A 119 -15.98 10.55 -0.65
N THR A 120 -15.60 9.56 -1.42
CA THR A 120 -14.57 8.59 -1.05
C THR A 120 -13.27 8.91 -1.77
N VAL A 121 -12.19 9.07 -1.01
CA VAL A 121 -10.83 9.37 -1.51
C VAL A 121 -10.00 8.10 -1.42
N ILE A 122 -9.52 7.63 -2.56
CA ILE A 122 -8.80 6.37 -2.70
C ILE A 122 -7.41 6.66 -3.29
N ASN A 123 -6.36 6.17 -2.64
CA ASN A 123 -5.02 6.15 -3.18
C ASN A 123 -4.80 4.85 -3.95
N ASP A 124 -4.53 4.94 -5.24
CA ASP A 124 -4.20 3.82 -6.13
C ASP A 124 -2.67 3.82 -6.32
N ILE A 125 -1.99 2.83 -5.74
CA ILE A 125 -0.54 2.88 -5.54
C ILE A 125 0.10 1.49 -5.73
N PRO A 126 1.30 1.39 -6.36
CA PRO A 126 2.08 0.17 -6.36
C PRO A 126 2.36 -0.35 -4.95
N ILE A 127 2.25 -1.68 -4.76
CA ILE A 127 2.39 -2.31 -3.44
C ILE A 127 3.72 -1.95 -2.75
N GLU A 128 4.83 -1.90 -3.47
CA GLU A 128 6.13 -1.58 -2.89
C GLU A 128 6.21 -0.09 -2.46
N LYS A 129 5.62 0.82 -3.23
CA LYS A 129 5.49 2.24 -2.84
C LYS A 129 4.55 2.41 -1.63
N TYR A 130 3.48 1.61 -1.53
CA TYR A 130 2.59 1.56 -0.36
C TYR A 130 3.33 1.13 0.90
N LEU A 131 4.13 0.06 0.83
CA LEU A 131 4.87 -0.47 1.98
C LEU A 131 5.89 0.51 2.56
N LYS A 132 6.46 1.41 1.75
CA LYS A 132 7.34 2.48 2.25
C LYS A 132 6.63 3.42 3.22
N GLY A 133 5.31 3.60 3.07
CA GLY A 133 4.50 4.37 4.01
C GLY A 133 3.89 3.54 5.15
N VAL A 134 3.84 2.21 5.03
CA VAL A 134 3.33 1.29 6.06
C VAL A 134 4.40 0.96 7.10
N VAL A 135 5.55 0.48 6.67
CA VAL A 135 6.60 0.00 7.60
C VAL A 135 6.97 1.03 8.66
N PRO A 136 7.25 2.30 8.32
CA PRO A 136 7.57 3.33 9.33
C PRO A 136 6.35 3.77 10.16
N SER A 137 5.13 3.50 9.69
CA SER A 137 3.90 3.77 10.45
C SER A 137 3.57 2.67 11.45
N GLU A 138 4.10 1.47 11.24
CA GLU A 138 3.91 0.29 12.06
C GLU A 138 5.05 0.08 13.06
N MET A 139 6.29 0.36 12.67
CA MET A 139 7.48 0.19 13.51
C MET A 139 8.32 1.46 13.57
N PRO A 140 8.83 1.87 14.75
CA PRO A 140 9.75 3.00 14.87
C PRO A 140 10.98 2.84 13.96
N PRO A 141 11.38 3.88 13.19
CA PRO A 141 12.53 3.80 12.29
C PRO A 141 13.87 3.48 12.97
N ALA A 142 13.97 3.75 14.27
CA ALA A 142 15.17 3.44 15.08
C ALA A 142 15.31 1.96 15.48
N TRP A 143 14.34 1.11 15.10
CA TRP A 143 14.43 -0.32 15.39
C TRP A 143 15.38 -1.04 14.43
N GLU A 144 15.69 -2.30 14.75
CA GLU A 144 16.64 -3.13 14.01
C GLU A 144 16.19 -3.35 12.56
N HIS A 145 17.12 -3.28 11.63
CA HIS A 145 16.86 -3.43 10.19
C HIS A 145 16.18 -4.77 9.84
N GLU A 146 16.62 -5.86 10.48
CA GLU A 146 16.02 -7.19 10.25
C GLU A 146 14.57 -7.28 10.78
N ALA A 147 14.19 -6.48 11.78
CA ALA A 147 12.80 -6.34 12.19
C ALA A 147 11.97 -5.58 11.14
N HIS A 148 12.52 -4.52 10.55
CA HIS A 148 11.86 -3.80 9.45
C HIS A 148 11.67 -4.70 8.22
N LYS A 149 12.67 -5.53 7.88
CA LYS A 149 12.56 -6.52 6.80
C LYS A 149 11.46 -7.55 7.08
N ALA A 150 11.40 -8.05 8.31
CA ALA A 150 10.32 -8.96 8.72
C ALA A 150 8.94 -8.29 8.62
N GLN A 151 8.83 -7.03 9.07
CA GLN A 151 7.61 -6.24 8.95
C GLN A 151 7.22 -6.01 7.48
N ALA A 152 8.16 -5.68 6.60
CA ALA A 152 7.88 -5.46 5.19
C ALA A 152 7.32 -6.72 4.52
N ILE A 153 7.91 -7.90 4.77
CA ILE A 153 7.42 -9.19 4.25
C ILE A 153 6.03 -9.53 4.82
N ALA A 154 5.83 -9.36 6.14
CA ALA A 154 4.54 -9.62 6.76
C ALA A 154 3.46 -8.65 6.24
N ALA A 155 3.75 -7.36 6.16
CA ALA A 155 2.82 -6.34 5.66
C ALA A 155 2.45 -6.57 4.19
N ARG A 156 3.41 -6.95 3.34
CA ARG A 156 3.16 -7.32 1.95
C ARG A 156 2.24 -8.53 1.84
N SER A 157 2.51 -9.55 2.63
CA SER A 157 1.70 -10.78 2.67
C SER A 157 0.28 -10.49 3.14
N TYR A 158 0.13 -9.68 4.19
CA TYR A 158 -1.18 -9.24 4.67
C TYR A 158 -1.95 -8.47 3.62
N ALA A 159 -1.34 -7.48 2.99
CA ALA A 159 -1.99 -6.63 2.00
C ALA A 159 -2.48 -7.44 0.80
N LEU A 160 -1.63 -8.30 0.24
CA LEU A 160 -1.97 -9.13 -0.92
C LEU A 160 -2.99 -10.21 -0.60
N ALA A 161 -2.96 -10.81 0.60
CA ALA A 161 -3.95 -11.79 1.02
C ALA A 161 -5.34 -11.17 1.31
N ASN A 162 -5.41 -9.85 1.48
CA ASN A 162 -6.63 -9.11 1.80
C ASN A 162 -7.09 -8.17 0.67
N LEU A 163 -6.59 -8.33 -0.56
CA LEU A 163 -7.11 -7.59 -1.70
C LEU A 163 -8.64 -7.80 -1.81
N GLY A 164 -9.37 -6.72 -2.05
CA GLY A 164 -10.84 -6.75 -2.12
C GLY A 164 -11.57 -6.86 -0.77
N LYS A 165 -10.87 -6.88 0.37
CA LYS A 165 -11.51 -6.95 1.70
C LYS A 165 -12.58 -5.87 1.91
N ARG A 166 -12.37 -4.69 1.33
CA ARG A 166 -13.29 -3.55 1.39
C ARG A 166 -13.87 -3.15 0.03
N ALA A 167 -13.98 -4.11 -0.90
CA ALA A 167 -14.44 -3.88 -2.28
C ALA A 167 -15.81 -3.18 -2.36
N LYS A 168 -16.70 -3.38 -1.37
CA LYS A 168 -17.99 -2.69 -1.28
C LYS A 168 -17.87 -1.15 -1.18
N TYR A 169 -16.72 -0.65 -0.76
CA TYR A 169 -16.40 0.78 -0.70
C TYR A 169 -15.53 1.26 -1.86
N GLY A 170 -15.17 0.36 -2.81
CA GLY A 170 -14.37 0.66 -3.97
C GLY A 170 -12.85 0.62 -3.75
N TYR A 171 -12.37 0.16 -2.59
CA TYR A 171 -10.94 0.01 -2.26
C TYR A 171 -10.63 -1.33 -1.58
N ASP A 172 -9.35 -1.66 -1.39
CA ASP A 172 -8.92 -2.94 -0.83
C ASP A 172 -8.77 -2.88 0.70
N LEU A 173 -8.05 -1.89 1.21
CA LEU A 173 -7.75 -1.69 2.63
C LEU A 173 -7.98 -0.21 3.01
N ASN A 174 -8.11 0.09 4.31
CA ASN A 174 -8.06 1.47 4.81
C ASN A 174 -6.66 1.83 5.37
N ASP A 175 -6.43 3.12 5.65
CA ASP A 175 -5.17 3.69 6.13
C ASP A 175 -5.01 3.63 7.67
N THR A 176 -5.80 2.82 8.37
CA THR A 176 -5.87 2.75 9.84
C THR A 176 -5.45 1.37 10.38
N PRO A 177 -5.17 1.24 11.68
CA PRO A 177 -4.85 -0.05 12.31
C PRO A 177 -5.93 -1.15 12.21
N GLU A 178 -7.13 -0.84 11.68
CA GLU A 178 -8.10 -1.88 11.34
C GLU A 178 -7.62 -2.79 10.18
N ASP A 179 -6.78 -2.24 9.31
CA ASP A 179 -6.09 -2.97 8.26
C ASP A 179 -4.57 -2.81 8.44
N GLN A 180 -3.99 -1.70 8.03
CA GLN A 180 -2.58 -1.36 8.25
C GLN A 180 -2.41 0.16 8.42
N ALA A 181 -1.65 0.60 9.40
CA ALA A 181 -1.33 2.01 9.54
C ALA A 181 -0.53 2.47 8.31
N TYR A 182 -1.06 3.49 7.61
CA TYR A 182 -0.46 4.02 6.40
C TYR A 182 -0.28 5.53 6.48
N GLY A 183 0.95 5.97 6.58
CA GLY A 183 1.30 7.39 6.72
C GLY A 183 1.61 8.10 5.40
N GLY A 184 1.55 7.37 4.26
CA GLY A 184 1.95 7.89 2.96
C GLY A 184 3.44 8.21 2.89
N ALA A 185 3.84 8.99 1.88
CA ALA A 185 5.22 9.46 1.70
C ALA A 185 5.71 10.34 2.86
N SER A 186 4.79 10.97 3.59
CA SER A 186 5.12 11.76 4.78
C SER A 186 5.73 10.95 5.93
N ALA A 187 5.55 9.62 5.94
CA ALA A 187 6.10 8.73 6.95
C ALA A 187 7.41 8.07 6.52
N GLU A 188 7.75 8.09 5.23
CA GLU A 188 8.91 7.39 4.69
C GLU A 188 10.23 7.81 5.37
N THR A 189 11.09 6.83 5.62
CA THR A 189 12.46 7.05 6.07
C THR A 189 13.43 6.21 5.25
N PRO A 190 14.70 6.63 5.06
CA PRO A 190 15.68 5.82 4.34
C PRO A 190 15.81 4.41 4.91
N GLN A 191 15.89 4.25 6.22
CA GLN A 191 16.11 2.98 6.90
C GLN A 191 14.98 1.98 6.63
N THR A 192 13.72 2.43 6.68
CA THR A 192 12.55 1.56 6.42
C THR A 192 12.36 1.32 4.93
N ASN A 193 12.70 2.29 4.07
CA ASN A 193 12.67 2.15 2.63
C ASN A 193 13.65 1.06 2.15
N ASP A 194 14.88 1.04 2.70
CA ASP A 194 15.89 0.02 2.39
C ASP A 194 15.36 -1.38 2.73
N ALA A 195 14.71 -1.55 3.89
CA ALA A 195 14.11 -2.84 4.27
C ALA A 195 13.00 -3.30 3.31
N VAL A 196 12.19 -2.38 2.77
CA VAL A 196 11.18 -2.69 1.73
C VAL A 196 11.87 -3.12 0.44
N ILE A 197 12.88 -2.37 -0.02
CA ILE A 197 13.62 -2.64 -1.26
C ILE A 197 14.34 -3.99 -1.19
N GLU A 198 15.07 -4.27 -0.10
CA GLU A 198 15.80 -5.54 0.07
C GLU A 198 14.89 -6.77 0.12
N THR A 199 13.62 -6.59 0.49
CA THR A 199 12.62 -7.67 0.56
C THR A 199 11.59 -7.60 -0.55
N GLU A 200 11.83 -6.84 -1.61
CA GLU A 200 10.89 -6.64 -2.71
C GLU A 200 10.33 -7.97 -3.25
N GLY A 201 9.00 -8.03 -3.36
CA GLY A 201 8.28 -9.19 -3.88
C GLY A 201 8.26 -10.41 -2.95
N ILE A 202 8.95 -10.43 -1.81
CA ILE A 202 8.95 -11.59 -0.92
C ILE A 202 7.68 -11.61 -0.07
N VAL A 203 7.00 -12.76 -0.07
CA VAL A 203 5.77 -13.02 0.69
C VAL A 203 5.85 -14.35 1.44
N LEU A 204 4.98 -14.50 2.43
CA LEU A 204 4.75 -15.75 3.14
C LEU A 204 3.60 -16.52 2.49
N ILE A 205 3.82 -17.81 2.26
CA ILE A 205 2.81 -18.71 1.71
C ILE A 205 2.61 -19.93 2.63
N TYR A 206 1.38 -20.40 2.67
CA TYR A 206 0.97 -21.67 3.30
C TYR A 206 0.01 -22.38 2.35
N ASP A 207 0.26 -23.66 2.10
CA ASP A 207 -0.53 -24.46 1.16
C ASP A 207 -0.75 -23.76 -0.21
N GLY A 208 0.34 -23.24 -0.77
CA GLY A 208 0.35 -22.57 -2.09
C GLY A 208 -0.32 -21.21 -2.15
N LYS A 209 -0.83 -20.68 -1.05
CA LYS A 209 -1.51 -19.38 -0.99
C LYS A 209 -0.75 -18.36 -0.14
N ILE A 210 -0.80 -17.10 -0.54
CA ILE A 210 -0.28 -16.00 0.28
C ILE A 210 -1.14 -15.92 1.55
N ILE A 211 -0.49 -15.85 2.72
CA ILE A 211 -1.19 -15.79 4.00
C ILE A 211 -1.45 -14.35 4.44
N PRO A 212 -2.57 -14.08 5.14
CA PRO A 212 -2.76 -12.85 5.88
C PRO A 212 -1.85 -12.87 7.12
N ALA A 213 -0.60 -12.45 6.94
CA ALA A 213 0.40 -12.46 8.02
C ALA A 213 0.07 -11.38 9.05
N TYR A 214 -0.81 -11.71 10.00
CA TYR A 214 -1.25 -10.80 11.05
C TYR A 214 -0.11 -10.44 12.00
N TYR A 215 -0.09 -9.20 12.46
CA TYR A 215 0.87 -8.69 13.44
C TYR A 215 0.23 -7.66 14.36
N SER A 216 0.83 -7.40 15.49
CA SER A 216 0.41 -6.35 16.43
C SER A 216 1.62 -5.78 17.17
N ALA A 217 1.47 -4.60 17.77
CA ALA A 217 2.57 -3.91 18.43
C ALA A 217 3.24 -4.81 19.47
N SER A 218 2.48 -5.39 20.40
CA SER A 218 2.99 -6.29 21.45
C SER A 218 1.95 -7.32 21.87
N ALA A 219 2.42 -8.51 22.26
CA ALA A 219 1.58 -9.59 22.76
C ALA A 219 1.59 -9.72 24.29
N GLY A 220 2.55 -9.07 24.99
CA GLY A 220 2.66 -9.09 26.44
C GLY A 220 3.28 -10.38 26.95
N GLY A 221 4.35 -10.87 26.31
CA GLY A 221 5.12 -12.06 26.68
C GLY A 221 4.72 -13.32 25.92
N HIS A 222 3.49 -13.45 25.40
CA HIS A 222 3.04 -14.63 24.65
C HIS A 222 1.98 -14.29 23.62
N THR A 223 2.15 -14.77 22.39
CA THR A 223 1.12 -14.62 21.33
C THR A 223 -0.05 -15.56 21.58
N LYS A 224 -1.12 -15.41 20.80
CA LYS A 224 -2.33 -16.22 20.86
C LYS A 224 -2.52 -17.01 19.57
N ASP A 225 -3.10 -18.21 19.68
CA ASP A 225 -3.67 -18.88 18.52
C ASP A 225 -4.78 -18.04 17.90
N ALA A 226 -4.92 -18.12 16.57
CA ALA A 226 -5.97 -17.36 15.87
C ALA A 226 -7.37 -17.70 16.39
N SER A 227 -7.64 -18.98 16.72
CA SER A 227 -8.91 -19.46 17.26
C SER A 227 -9.29 -18.89 18.63
N GLN A 228 -8.29 -18.40 19.40
CA GLN A 228 -8.53 -17.75 20.70
C GLN A 228 -9.04 -16.30 20.57
N VAL A 229 -8.89 -15.69 19.40
CA VAL A 229 -9.24 -14.29 19.14
C VAL A 229 -10.34 -14.19 18.10
N TRP A 230 -10.31 -15.06 17.10
CA TRP A 230 -11.28 -15.12 15.99
C TRP A 230 -11.91 -16.51 15.90
N THR A 231 -13.05 -16.61 15.27
CA THR A 231 -13.77 -17.88 15.05
C THR A 231 -13.06 -18.83 14.06
N LYS A 232 -11.98 -18.38 13.42
CA LYS A 232 -11.22 -19.11 12.40
C LYS A 232 -9.89 -19.61 12.95
N ASP A 233 -9.64 -20.91 12.88
CA ASP A 233 -8.31 -21.47 13.09
C ASP A 233 -7.43 -21.20 11.85
N LEU A 234 -6.17 -20.80 12.08
CA LEU A 234 -5.17 -20.58 11.06
C LEU A 234 -3.96 -21.44 11.39
N ALA A 235 -3.79 -22.53 10.65
CA ALA A 235 -2.76 -23.55 10.92
C ALA A 235 -1.33 -23.00 10.96
N PHE A 236 -1.10 -21.85 10.33
CA PHE A 236 0.20 -21.16 10.29
C PHE A 236 0.39 -20.13 11.41
N ILE A 237 -0.60 -19.92 12.30
CA ILE A 237 -0.50 -19.03 13.46
C ILE A 237 -0.73 -19.84 14.73
N LYS A 238 0.32 -19.99 15.51
CA LYS A 238 0.30 -20.68 16.80
C LYS A 238 0.78 -19.76 17.90
N ALA A 239 0.26 -19.99 19.10
CA ALA A 239 0.70 -19.28 20.29
C ALA A 239 2.16 -19.62 20.59
N VAL A 240 3.01 -18.61 20.73
CA VAL A 240 4.45 -18.75 21.03
C VAL A 240 4.89 -17.66 22.01
N PRO A 241 5.99 -17.85 22.78
CA PRO A 241 6.62 -16.76 23.53
C PRO A 241 6.93 -15.60 22.60
N SER A 242 6.56 -14.37 22.95
CA SER A 242 6.63 -13.23 22.03
C SER A 242 7.88 -12.37 22.17
N PHE A 243 8.75 -12.65 23.16
CA PHE A 243 9.97 -11.88 23.44
C PHE A 243 9.74 -10.39 23.71
N ASP A 244 8.56 -10.06 24.20
CA ASP A 244 8.16 -8.71 24.59
C ASP A 244 7.67 -8.66 26.05
N ASP A 245 8.30 -9.48 26.91
CA ASP A 245 8.03 -9.55 28.34
C ASP A 245 8.18 -8.17 28.99
N GLY A 246 7.23 -7.83 29.87
CA GLY A 246 7.19 -6.52 30.51
C GLY A 246 6.60 -5.40 29.65
N ILE A 247 6.34 -5.63 28.36
CA ILE A 247 5.63 -4.71 27.50
C ILE A 247 4.12 -4.98 27.62
N LYS A 248 3.35 -3.94 27.93
CA LYS A 248 1.88 -4.07 27.97
C LYS A 248 1.36 -4.49 26.60
N LYS A 249 0.48 -5.49 26.58
CA LYS A 249 -0.18 -5.94 25.36
C LYS A 249 -0.86 -4.76 24.63
N ASN A 250 -0.58 -4.62 23.33
CA ASN A 250 -1.18 -3.65 22.45
C ASN A 250 -1.51 -4.31 21.10
N GLY A 251 -2.82 -4.39 20.80
CA GLY A 251 -3.38 -5.10 19.66
C GLY A 251 -3.91 -6.48 19.99
N HIS A 252 -4.21 -7.29 18.98
CA HIS A 252 -4.86 -8.60 19.14
C HIS A 252 -3.94 -9.70 19.69
N GLY A 253 -2.63 -9.57 19.52
CA GLY A 253 -1.63 -10.53 20.01
C GLY A 253 -1.56 -11.82 19.20
N VAL A 254 -2.03 -11.84 17.95
CA VAL A 254 -2.01 -12.99 17.04
C VAL A 254 -0.93 -12.78 15.98
N GLY A 255 -0.14 -13.80 15.66
CA GLY A 255 0.96 -13.71 14.71
C GLY A 255 2.17 -12.98 15.27
N MET A 256 2.82 -12.11 14.50
CA MET A 256 4.07 -11.48 14.90
C MET A 256 3.85 -10.33 15.89
N SER A 257 4.56 -10.36 17.03
CA SER A 257 4.77 -9.20 17.87
C SER A 257 5.84 -8.29 17.26
N GLN A 258 5.53 -7.02 17.03
CA GLN A 258 6.49 -6.06 16.49
C GLN A 258 7.66 -5.81 17.47
N TYR A 259 7.35 -5.62 18.76
CA TYR A 259 8.39 -5.55 19.80
C TYR A 259 9.20 -6.84 19.88
N GLY A 260 8.54 -8.00 19.78
CA GLY A 260 9.20 -9.30 19.77
C GLY A 260 10.13 -9.48 18.58
N ALA A 261 9.70 -9.09 17.40
CA ALA A 261 10.54 -9.10 16.19
C ALA A 261 11.80 -8.24 16.37
N ASN A 262 11.66 -7.03 16.93
CA ASN A 262 12.79 -6.16 17.23
C ASN A 262 13.74 -6.77 18.27
N ASN A 263 13.22 -7.39 19.33
CA ASN A 263 14.04 -8.03 20.36
C ASN A 263 14.75 -9.30 19.84
N LEU A 264 14.14 -10.05 18.93
CA LEU A 264 14.80 -11.16 18.23
C LEU A 264 15.90 -10.65 17.30
N ALA A 265 15.67 -9.57 16.55
CA ALA A 265 16.69 -8.95 15.70
C ALA A 265 17.90 -8.49 16.52
N LYS A 266 17.69 -7.84 17.67
CA LYS A 266 18.77 -7.49 18.64
C LYS A 266 19.58 -8.70 19.13
N LYS A 267 18.99 -9.90 19.13
CA LYS A 267 19.66 -11.16 19.46
C LYS A 267 20.36 -11.80 18.24
N GLY A 268 20.39 -11.12 17.08
CA GLY A 268 21.06 -11.58 15.87
C GLY A 268 20.21 -12.46 14.95
N TYR A 269 18.90 -12.55 15.17
CA TYR A 269 18.00 -13.25 14.25
C TYR A 269 17.77 -12.39 13.00
N ASN A 270 17.88 -12.99 11.82
CA ASN A 270 17.50 -12.34 10.58
C ASN A 270 15.99 -12.39 10.35
N SER A 271 15.49 -11.60 9.41
CA SER A 271 14.07 -11.47 9.10
C SER A 271 13.38 -12.81 8.78
N TYR A 272 14.06 -13.71 8.08
CA TYR A 272 13.52 -15.04 7.78
C TYR A 272 13.35 -15.91 9.04
N GLN A 273 14.31 -15.87 9.95
CA GLN A 273 14.23 -16.58 11.22
C GLN A 273 13.12 -16.02 12.11
N ILE A 274 12.98 -14.69 12.15
CA ILE A 274 11.90 -14.00 12.88
C ILE A 274 10.53 -14.43 12.36
N LEU A 275 10.33 -14.37 11.05
CA LEU A 275 9.05 -14.74 10.45
C LEU A 275 8.74 -16.23 10.61
N LYS A 276 9.72 -17.10 10.44
CA LYS A 276 9.56 -18.55 10.67
C LYS A 276 9.17 -18.88 12.10
N TYR A 277 9.62 -18.07 13.05
CA TYR A 277 9.26 -18.21 14.45
C TYR A 277 7.78 -17.90 14.72
N PHE A 278 7.27 -16.81 14.17
CA PHE A 278 5.89 -16.36 14.40
C PHE A 278 4.86 -17.01 13.48
N TYR A 279 5.26 -17.51 12.30
CA TYR A 279 4.36 -18.12 11.32
C TYR A 279 4.80 -19.55 11.00
N ALA A 280 4.18 -20.49 11.70
CA ALA A 280 4.53 -21.91 11.61
C ALA A 280 4.23 -22.49 10.21
N ASN A 281 5.07 -23.42 9.76
CA ASN A 281 4.87 -24.18 8.52
C ASN A 281 4.72 -23.34 7.24
N THR A 282 5.12 -22.07 7.27
CA THR A 282 5.10 -21.20 6.10
C THR A 282 6.37 -21.37 5.27
N LYS A 283 6.26 -21.02 3.98
CA LYS A 283 7.37 -20.90 3.05
C LYS A 283 7.45 -19.48 2.51
N TYR A 284 8.62 -19.11 2.02
CA TYR A 284 8.81 -17.84 1.30
C TYR A 284 8.60 -18.07 -0.18
N ALA A 285 7.93 -17.13 -0.82
CA ALA A 285 7.83 -17.05 -2.27
C ALA A 285 8.17 -15.63 -2.72
N ARG A 286 8.73 -15.50 -3.90
CA ARG A 286 8.80 -14.19 -4.57
C ARG A 286 7.65 -14.13 -5.54
N ILE A 287 6.79 -13.12 -5.37
CA ILE A 287 5.68 -12.92 -6.32
C ILE A 287 6.24 -12.51 -7.68
N ASN A 288 5.72 -13.15 -8.72
CA ASN A 288 5.93 -12.69 -10.08
C ASN A 288 4.76 -11.77 -10.44
N PRO A 289 5.04 -10.51 -10.82
CA PRO A 289 4.00 -9.56 -11.23
C PRO A 289 3.05 -10.07 -12.33
N GLU A 290 3.49 -11.04 -13.15
CA GLU A 290 2.70 -11.58 -14.26
C GLU A 290 1.54 -12.50 -13.82
N TYR A 291 1.58 -13.07 -12.60
CA TYR A 291 0.60 -14.07 -12.15
C TYR A 291 -0.61 -13.51 -11.40
N TYR A 292 -0.66 -12.21 -11.15
CA TYR A 292 -1.76 -11.58 -10.41
C TYR A 292 -2.38 -10.46 -11.26
N LYS A 293 -3.07 -10.88 -12.31
CA LYS A 293 -3.95 -10.00 -13.09
C LYS A 293 -5.38 -10.07 -12.56
#